data_1bf0d78777b102e60d51e984b4583e6f
#
_entry.id   1bf0d78777b102e60d51e984b4583e6f
#
_cell.length_a   1.000
_cell.length_b   1.000
_cell.length_c   1.000
_cell.angle_alpha   90.00
_cell.angle_beta   90.00
_cell.angle_gamma   90.00
#
_symmetry.space_group_name_H-M   'P 1'
#
loop_
_entity.id
_entity.type
_entity.pdbx_description
1 polymer ?
#
loop_
_entity_poly.entity_id
_entity_poly.type
_entity_poly.pdbx_seq_one_letter_code
_entity_poly.pdbx_strand_id
1 'polypeptide(L)'
;MTGDAKAPDGYEQLIGMLDGGLKAPMGETLNFDLVEVQRGKVVFEGHPDRSVYNPLGAVHGGYAATLLDSACGIATHSTLGPNRGHTTLEL
;
A
#
# COMPACT_ATOMS: atom_id res chain seq x y z
N MET A 1 -25.96 -20.65 -2.16
CA MET A 1 -25.62 -20.14 -2.10
C MET A 1 -25.24 -19.90 -2.10
N THR A 2 -24.92 -20.05 -2.06
CA THR A 2 -24.46 -19.67 -2.00
C THR A 2 -23.80 -19.19 -1.93
N GLY A 3 -23.91 -18.96 -2.17
CA GLY A 3 -23.32 -18.40 -2.17
C GLY A 3 -22.54 -18.23 -1.54
N ASP A 4 -22.61 -18.63 -1.28
CA ASP A 4 -21.69 -18.48 -0.61
C ASP A 4 -20.55 -17.84 -0.97
N ALA A 5 -20.54 -17.21 -1.83
CA ALA A 5 -19.39 -16.45 -2.18
C ALA A 5 -19.25 -15.29 -1.24
N LYS A 6 -18.35 -15.44 -0.34
CA LYS A 6 -18.01 -14.36 0.54
C LYS A 6 -17.21 -13.32 -0.22
N ALA A 7 -17.47 -12.04 0.06
CA ALA A 7 -16.60 -10.99 -0.41
C ALA A 7 -15.19 -11.20 0.21
N PRO A 8 -14.11 -10.90 -0.53
CA PRO A 8 -12.77 -11.03 0.00
C PRO A 8 -12.52 -10.07 1.16
N ASP A 9 -11.81 -10.52 2.17
CA ASP A 9 -11.35 -9.65 3.25
C ASP A 9 -10.17 -8.78 2.79
N GLY A 10 -9.69 -7.91 3.66
CA GLY A 10 -8.60 -7.00 3.30
C GLY A 10 -7.34 -7.72 2.87
N TYR A 11 -6.97 -8.78 3.55
CA TYR A 11 -5.80 -9.56 3.19
C TYR A 11 -5.95 -10.20 1.81
N GLU A 12 -7.09 -10.82 1.56
CA GLU A 12 -7.36 -11.47 0.28
C GLU A 12 -7.36 -10.49 -0.88
N GLN A 13 -7.90 -9.27 -0.65
CA GLN A 13 -7.85 -8.20 -1.65
C GLN A 13 -6.41 -7.82 -1.99
N LEU A 14 -5.55 -7.70 -0.98
CA LEU A 14 -4.16 -7.32 -1.19
C LEU A 14 -3.35 -8.41 -1.89
N ILE A 15 -3.61 -9.68 -1.54
CA ILE A 15 -2.97 -10.80 -2.24
C ILE A 15 -3.40 -10.81 -3.70
N GLY A 16 -4.67 -10.55 -3.98
CA GLY A 16 -5.16 -10.45 -5.36
C GLY A 16 -4.47 -9.35 -6.15
N MET A 17 -4.25 -8.20 -5.53
CA MET A 17 -3.52 -7.09 -6.15
C MET A 17 -2.06 -7.47 -6.42
N LEU A 18 -1.41 -8.09 -5.45
CA LEU A 18 -0.02 -8.50 -5.56
C LEU A 18 0.17 -9.53 -6.68
N ASP A 19 -0.67 -10.56 -6.70
CA ASP A 19 -0.62 -11.61 -7.72
C ASP A 19 -0.95 -11.09 -9.11
N GLY A 20 -1.86 -10.13 -9.20
CA GLY A 20 -2.25 -9.51 -10.47
C GLY A 20 -1.28 -8.45 -10.96
N GLY A 21 -0.27 -8.12 -10.20
CA GLY A 21 0.68 -7.07 -10.55
C GLY A 21 0.08 -5.68 -10.56
N LEU A 22 -1.04 -5.47 -9.85
CA LEU A 22 -1.67 -4.17 -9.77
C LEU A 22 -0.88 -3.22 -8.89
N LYS A 23 -0.82 -1.98 -9.31
CA LYS A 23 -0.09 -0.93 -8.62
C LYS A 23 -1.03 0.24 -8.39
N ALA A 24 -1.02 0.77 -7.17
CA ALA A 24 -1.81 1.96 -6.87
C ALA A 24 -1.31 3.14 -7.72
N PRO A 25 -2.20 4.06 -8.12
CA PRO A 25 -1.78 5.22 -8.92
C PRO A 25 -0.60 5.98 -8.32
N MET A 26 -0.60 6.17 -7.01
CA MET A 26 0.50 6.88 -6.34
C MET A 26 1.80 6.09 -6.40
N GLY A 27 1.73 4.77 -6.36
CA GLY A 27 2.90 3.91 -6.54
C GLY A 27 3.50 4.04 -7.92
N GLU A 28 2.67 4.18 -8.95
CA GLU A 28 3.17 4.46 -10.30
C GLU A 28 3.84 5.82 -10.37
N THR A 29 3.21 6.85 -9.80
CA THR A 29 3.72 8.22 -9.85
C THR A 29 5.03 8.37 -9.10
N LEU A 30 5.14 7.76 -7.92
CA LEU A 30 6.29 7.92 -7.03
C LEU A 30 7.24 6.73 -7.06
N ASN A 31 6.97 5.75 -7.88
CA ASN A 31 7.81 4.60 -8.11
C ASN A 31 8.07 3.78 -6.84
N PHE A 32 6.99 3.27 -6.24
CA PHE A 32 7.08 2.32 -5.14
C PHE A 32 6.07 1.20 -5.30
N ASP A 33 6.37 0.05 -4.72
CA ASP A 33 5.59 -1.17 -4.86
C ASP A 33 5.31 -1.82 -3.53
N LEU A 34 4.15 -2.46 -3.44
CA LEU A 34 3.87 -3.44 -2.40
C LEU A 34 4.54 -4.75 -2.84
N VAL A 35 5.44 -5.29 -2.03
CA VAL A 35 6.20 -6.49 -2.40
C VAL A 35 5.92 -7.71 -1.54
N GLU A 36 5.34 -7.51 -0.35
CA GLU A 36 5.00 -8.62 0.54
C GLU A 36 3.77 -8.27 1.36
N VAL A 37 2.87 -9.22 1.53
CA VAL A 37 1.67 -9.07 2.34
C VAL A 37 1.51 -10.27 3.27
N GLN A 38 1.34 -9.99 4.56
CA GLN A 38 0.90 -10.92 5.57
C GLN A 38 -0.18 -10.21 6.37
N ARG A 39 -0.99 -10.93 7.13
CA ARG A 39 -1.98 -10.27 7.99
C ARG A 39 -1.25 -9.48 9.07
N GLY A 40 -1.46 -8.17 9.06
CA GLY A 40 -0.84 -7.23 10.00
C GLY A 40 0.59 -6.83 9.66
N LYS A 41 1.14 -7.33 8.54
CA LYS A 41 2.49 -6.96 8.12
C LYS A 41 2.57 -6.84 6.61
N VAL A 42 3.12 -5.73 6.14
CA VAL A 42 3.35 -5.52 4.71
C VAL A 42 4.74 -4.93 4.50
N VAL A 43 5.27 -5.13 3.32
CA VAL A 43 6.55 -4.53 2.92
C VAL A 43 6.33 -3.78 1.61
N PHE A 44 6.72 -2.52 1.62
CA PHE A 44 6.81 -1.68 0.43
C PHE A 44 8.26 -1.45 0.07
N GLU A 45 8.51 -1.35 -1.21
CA GLU A 45 9.84 -1.03 -1.72
C GLU A 45 9.74 0.19 -2.62
N GLY A 46 10.57 1.19 -2.38
CA GLY A 46 10.61 2.39 -3.17
C GLY A 46 11.90 2.51 -3.96
N HIS A 47 11.80 3.14 -5.13
CA HIS A 47 12.92 3.39 -6.03
C HIS A 47 12.95 4.87 -6.36
N PRO A 48 13.35 5.74 -5.41
CA PRO A 48 13.32 7.18 -5.61
C PRO A 48 14.34 7.61 -6.66
N ASP A 49 13.92 8.56 -7.49
CA ASP A 49 14.80 9.21 -8.45
C ASP A 49 14.71 10.73 -8.27
N ARG A 50 15.28 11.48 -9.20
CA ARG A 50 15.35 12.93 -9.10
C ARG A 50 14.00 13.62 -8.95
N SER A 51 12.92 13.00 -9.44
CA SER A 51 11.58 13.60 -9.38
C SER A 51 11.07 13.76 -7.94
N VAL A 52 11.67 13.05 -7.00
CA VAL A 52 11.29 13.11 -5.59
C VAL A 52 12.39 13.68 -4.69
N TYR A 53 13.35 14.38 -5.28
CA TYR A 53 14.42 15.05 -4.52
C TYR A 53 13.96 16.41 -4.03
N ASN A 54 14.51 16.82 -2.90
CA ASN A 54 14.36 18.19 -2.41
C ASN A 54 15.36 19.13 -3.12
N PRO A 55 15.27 20.45 -2.91
CA PRO A 55 16.19 21.39 -3.57
C PRO A 55 17.66 21.17 -3.24
N LEU A 56 17.97 20.44 -2.18
CA LEU A 56 19.34 20.16 -1.76
C LEU A 56 19.92 18.91 -2.44
N GLY A 57 19.16 18.22 -3.28
CA GLY A 57 19.64 17.07 -4.02
C GLY A 57 19.52 15.74 -3.27
N ALA A 58 18.71 15.69 -2.23
CA ALA A 58 18.44 14.47 -1.47
C ALA A 58 16.97 14.04 -1.63
N VAL A 59 16.68 12.78 -1.40
CA VAL A 59 15.30 12.30 -1.42
C VAL A 59 14.46 13.11 -0.42
N HIS A 60 13.34 13.65 -0.89
CA HIS A 60 12.45 14.44 -0.06
C HIS A 60 11.86 13.58 1.07
N GLY A 61 11.83 14.13 2.29
CA GLY A 61 11.22 13.42 3.43
C GLY A 61 9.76 13.07 3.22
N GLY A 62 9.05 13.84 2.39
CA GLY A 62 7.68 13.53 2.00
C GLY A 62 7.54 12.21 1.24
N TYR A 63 8.56 11.81 0.48
CA TYR A 63 8.57 10.51 -0.18
C TYR A 63 8.57 9.39 0.87
N ALA A 64 9.48 9.47 1.84
CA ALA A 64 9.54 8.50 2.93
C ALA A 64 8.24 8.48 3.72
N ALA A 65 7.66 9.64 4.01
CA ALA A 65 6.38 9.74 4.72
C ALA A 65 5.25 9.06 3.93
N THR A 66 5.23 9.21 2.61
CA THR A 66 4.24 8.55 1.75
C THR A 66 4.36 7.03 1.83
N LEU A 67 5.57 6.49 1.78
CA LEU A 67 5.79 5.06 1.90
C LEU A 67 5.36 4.55 3.28
N LEU A 68 5.68 5.29 4.33
CA LEU A 68 5.30 4.92 5.69
C LEU A 68 3.78 4.95 5.86
N ASP A 69 3.11 5.96 5.33
CA ASP A 69 1.66 6.04 5.37
C ASP A 69 1.02 4.88 4.62
N SER A 70 1.51 4.57 3.42
CA SER A 70 1.04 3.44 2.64
C SER A 70 1.25 2.13 3.39
N ALA A 71 2.42 1.94 3.99
CA ALA A 71 2.73 0.71 4.73
C ALA A 71 1.80 0.53 5.93
N CYS A 72 1.62 1.58 6.72
CA CYS A 72 0.73 1.53 7.89
C CYS A 72 -0.73 1.30 7.49
N GLY A 73 -1.19 2.02 6.47
CA GLY A 73 -2.57 1.89 5.99
C GLY A 73 -2.85 0.51 5.43
N ILE A 74 -1.95 -0.02 4.61
CA ILE A 74 -2.13 -1.33 3.99
C ILE A 74 -1.97 -2.45 5.02
N ALA A 75 -1.07 -2.32 5.99
CA ALA A 75 -0.97 -3.28 7.09
C ALA A 75 -2.29 -3.33 7.88
N THR A 76 -2.89 -2.18 8.14
CA THR A 76 -4.21 -2.09 8.77
C THR A 76 -5.26 -2.77 7.90
N HIS A 77 -5.29 -2.46 6.61
CA HIS A 77 -6.24 -3.05 5.68
C HIS A 77 -6.16 -4.57 5.66
N SER A 78 -4.95 -5.13 5.78
CA SER A 78 -4.74 -6.57 5.77
C SER A 78 -5.41 -7.30 6.94
N THR A 79 -5.85 -6.56 7.95
CA THR A 79 -6.55 -7.12 9.12
C THR A 79 -8.05 -6.88 9.10
N LEU A 80 -8.56 -6.17 8.11
CA LEU A 80 -9.98 -5.80 8.05
C LEU A 80 -10.82 -6.89 7.40
N GLY A 81 -12.06 -6.99 7.86
CA GLY A 81 -13.06 -7.87 7.24
C GLY A 81 -13.53 -7.33 5.90
N PRO A 82 -14.38 -8.10 5.19
CA PRO A 82 -14.93 -7.67 3.90
C PRO A 82 -15.68 -6.34 4.02
N ASN A 83 -15.61 -5.53 2.96
CA ASN A 83 -16.33 -4.26 2.84
C ASN A 83 -15.95 -3.24 3.91
N ARG A 84 -14.75 -3.33 4.45
CA ARG A 84 -14.20 -2.37 5.40
C ARG A 84 -13.11 -1.55 4.75
N GLY A 85 -12.93 -0.35 5.27
CA GLY A 85 -11.89 0.56 4.81
C GLY A 85 -11.32 1.36 5.95
N HIS A 86 -10.34 2.19 5.64
CA HIS A 86 -9.70 3.07 6.59
C HIS A 86 -9.24 4.33 5.87
N THR A 87 -8.89 5.35 6.66
CA THR A 87 -8.26 6.55 6.12
C THR A 87 -7.29 7.11 7.14
N THR A 88 -6.24 7.73 6.65
CA THR A 88 -5.27 8.41 7.51
C THR A 88 -5.84 9.75 7.94
N LEU A 89 -5.90 10.00 9.24
CA LEU A 89 -6.32 11.28 9.79
C LEU A 89 -5.12 12.12 10.19
N GLU A 90 -4.03 11.46 10.57
CA GLU A 90 -2.84 12.12 11.07
C GLU A 90 -1.65 11.20 10.86
N LEU A 91 -0.61 11.75 10.32
CA LEU A 91 0.60 11.00 10.00
C LEU A 91 1.66 11.19 11.07
#